data_50eca62ae88186bf63ac0080698b8d36
#
_entry.id   50eca62ae88186bf63ac0080698b8d36
#
_cell.length_a   1.000
_cell.length_b   1.000
_cell.length_c   1.000
_cell.angle_alpha   90.00
_cell.angle_beta   90.00
_cell.angle_gamma   90.00
#
_symmetry.space_group_name_H-M   'P 1'
#
loop_
_entity.id
_entity.type
_entity.pdbx_description
1 polymer ?
#
loop_
_entity_poly.entity_id
_entity_poly.type
_entity_poly.pdbx_seq_one_letter_code
_entity_poly.pdbx_strand_id
1 'polypeptide(L)'
;ADLCVDEYTDHGHCGIVRPDGSVDNDRTLEIYCAAALAQAEAGAHVVAPSGMMDGQVGAIRSALDAAGHDTTAILAYSAKYASALYGPFRDAVDVTIADGGDRRGYQQDPRNARESLVEVAADVEQGADMVMVKPALAYLDVISAVRASVDLPLAAYHVSGEYAMVHAAAERGWVDGDAVMLEHLTSIRRAGADVILSYATRWFAEGAGGLR
;
A
#
# COMPACT_ATOMS: atom_id res chain seq x y z
N ALA A 1 -10.23 1.85 5.53
CA ALA A 1 -10.66 0.94 4.44
C ALA A 1 -9.63 0.98 3.33
N ASP A 2 -9.25 -0.18 2.75
CA ASP A 2 -8.47 -0.22 1.51
C ASP A 2 -9.35 0.28 0.36
N LEU A 3 -8.81 1.13 -0.49
CA LEU A 3 -9.49 1.68 -1.64
C LEU A 3 -8.73 1.23 -2.88
N CYS A 4 -9.15 0.10 -3.43
CA CYS A 4 -8.63 -0.50 -4.65
C CYS A 4 -9.77 -0.96 -5.56
N VAL A 5 -9.49 -1.13 -6.85
CA VAL A 5 -10.48 -1.57 -7.83
C VAL A 5 -10.06 -2.84 -8.59
N ASP A 6 -8.85 -3.35 -8.37
CA ASP A 6 -8.34 -4.50 -9.11
C ASP A 6 -9.11 -5.81 -8.85
N GLU A 7 -9.70 -5.95 -7.67
CA GLU A 7 -10.57 -7.08 -7.31
C GLU A 7 -11.95 -7.02 -7.97
N TYR A 8 -12.31 -5.86 -8.55
CA TYR A 8 -13.61 -5.59 -9.18
C TYR A 8 -13.51 -5.42 -10.70
N THR A 9 -12.32 -5.64 -11.27
CA THR A 9 -12.07 -5.55 -12.71
C THR A 9 -11.74 -6.92 -13.30
N ASP A 10 -12.21 -7.19 -14.51
CA ASP A 10 -11.95 -8.43 -15.24
C ASP A 10 -10.53 -8.53 -15.78
N HIS A 11 -9.82 -7.41 -15.87
CA HIS A 11 -8.45 -7.31 -16.35
C HIS A 11 -7.39 -7.23 -15.25
N GLY A 12 -7.76 -7.13 -13.95
CA GLY A 12 -6.86 -7.13 -12.80
C GLY A 12 -5.97 -5.88 -12.66
N HIS A 13 -6.22 -4.79 -13.39
CA HIS A 13 -5.55 -3.50 -13.16
C HIS A 13 -6.28 -2.66 -12.11
N CYS A 14 -5.52 -1.76 -11.45
CA CYS A 14 -6.04 -0.85 -10.42
C CYS A 14 -6.77 0.38 -11.02
N GLY A 15 -7.28 0.32 -12.24
CA GLY A 15 -7.97 1.42 -12.90
C GLY A 15 -8.59 1.04 -14.23
N ILE A 16 -9.19 2.01 -14.91
CA ILE A 16 -9.79 1.83 -16.23
C ILE A 16 -8.69 1.62 -17.27
N VAL A 17 -8.83 0.58 -18.08
CA VAL A 17 -7.86 0.28 -19.15
C VAL A 17 -8.35 0.85 -20.47
N ARG A 18 -7.46 1.51 -21.20
CA ARG A 18 -7.69 1.99 -22.57
C ARG A 18 -7.53 0.84 -23.58
N PRO A 19 -8.00 1.01 -24.82
CA PRO A 19 -7.85 -0.01 -25.87
C PRO A 19 -6.40 -0.41 -26.19
N ASP A 20 -5.43 0.44 -25.86
CA ASP A 20 -4.00 0.19 -26.03
C ASP A 20 -3.36 -0.55 -24.84
N GLY A 21 -4.16 -0.90 -23.82
CA GLY A 21 -3.70 -1.60 -22.59
C GLY A 21 -3.17 -0.67 -21.50
N SER A 22 -3.04 0.63 -21.73
CA SER A 22 -2.63 1.59 -20.71
C SER A 22 -3.78 1.91 -19.75
N VAL A 23 -3.48 2.28 -18.49
CA VAL A 23 -4.48 2.76 -17.55
C VAL A 23 -4.82 4.22 -17.85
N ASP A 24 -6.13 4.52 -17.90
CA ASP A 24 -6.67 5.87 -18.04
C ASP A 24 -6.70 6.53 -16.66
N ASN A 25 -5.71 7.37 -16.37
CA ASN A 25 -5.56 8.03 -15.08
C ASN A 25 -6.82 8.81 -14.69
N ASP A 26 -7.24 9.75 -15.53
CA ASP A 26 -8.28 10.72 -15.18
C ASP A 26 -9.65 10.06 -14.97
N ARG A 27 -10.01 9.11 -15.83
CA ARG A 27 -11.24 8.34 -15.64
C ARG A 27 -11.18 7.42 -14.43
N THR A 28 -9.98 6.96 -14.06
CA THR A 28 -9.79 6.15 -12.87
C THR A 28 -10.02 6.98 -11.61
N LEU A 29 -9.61 8.25 -11.57
CA LEU A 29 -9.85 9.15 -10.44
C LEU A 29 -11.36 9.28 -10.11
N GLU A 30 -12.23 9.30 -11.11
CA GLU A 30 -13.69 9.37 -10.90
C GLU A 30 -14.20 8.17 -10.08
N ILE A 31 -13.68 6.96 -10.38
CA ILE A 31 -14.04 5.73 -9.64
C ILE A 31 -13.49 5.77 -8.21
N TYR A 32 -12.25 6.20 -8.03
CA TYR A 32 -11.65 6.32 -6.71
C TYR A 32 -12.39 7.33 -5.82
N CYS A 33 -12.81 8.46 -6.38
CA CYS A 33 -13.65 9.42 -5.66
C CYS A 33 -15.00 8.82 -5.25
N ALA A 34 -15.68 8.14 -6.15
CA ALA A 34 -16.96 7.50 -5.85
C ALA A 34 -16.84 6.41 -4.78
N ALA A 35 -15.78 5.58 -4.84
CA ALA A 35 -15.50 4.56 -3.84
C ALA A 35 -15.13 5.16 -2.47
N ALA A 36 -14.34 6.24 -2.44
CA ALA A 36 -14.00 6.96 -1.21
C ALA A 36 -15.24 7.51 -0.51
N LEU A 37 -16.15 8.12 -1.26
CA LEU A 37 -17.43 8.62 -0.75
C LEU A 37 -18.27 7.49 -0.15
N ALA A 38 -18.43 6.39 -0.88
CA ALA A 38 -19.19 5.24 -0.40
C ALA A 38 -18.59 4.64 0.90
N GLN A 39 -17.25 4.57 0.99
CA GLN A 39 -16.56 4.11 2.19
C GLN A 39 -16.77 5.08 3.37
N ALA A 40 -16.67 6.39 3.15
CA ALA A 40 -16.91 7.40 4.18
C ALA A 40 -18.37 7.38 4.66
N GLU A 41 -19.34 7.29 3.76
CA GLU A 41 -20.77 7.15 4.08
C GLU A 41 -21.06 5.87 4.89
N ALA A 42 -20.32 4.78 4.62
CA ALA A 42 -20.40 3.53 5.39
C ALA A 42 -19.71 3.62 6.76
N GLY A 43 -19.07 4.75 7.10
CA GLY A 43 -18.45 5.00 8.39
C GLY A 43 -16.94 4.72 8.45
N ALA A 44 -16.23 4.66 7.31
CA ALA A 44 -14.79 4.57 7.33
C ALA A 44 -14.17 5.85 7.89
N HIS A 45 -13.32 5.73 8.90
CA HIS A 45 -12.56 6.85 9.46
C HIS A 45 -11.33 7.21 8.62
N VAL A 46 -10.82 6.23 7.88
CA VAL A 46 -9.65 6.36 7.01
C VAL A 46 -9.91 5.64 5.71
N VAL A 47 -9.71 6.31 4.58
CA VAL A 47 -9.65 5.70 3.25
C VAL A 47 -8.20 5.58 2.80
N ALA A 48 -7.82 4.47 2.17
CA ALA A 48 -6.43 4.17 1.84
C ALA A 48 -6.29 3.84 0.35
N PRO A 49 -6.23 4.88 -0.52
CA PRO A 49 -6.16 4.69 -1.97
C PRO A 49 -4.83 4.04 -2.39
N SER A 50 -4.92 2.92 -3.08
CA SER A 50 -3.77 2.09 -3.45
C SER A 50 -3.49 2.01 -4.96
N GLY A 51 -4.16 2.86 -5.77
CA GLY A 51 -4.11 2.84 -7.24
C GLY A 51 -2.85 3.43 -7.84
N MET A 52 -2.17 4.32 -7.15
CA MET A 52 -1.01 5.06 -7.66
C MET A 52 -1.34 5.92 -8.90
N MET A 53 -2.53 6.50 -8.94
CA MET A 53 -2.91 7.43 -10.00
C MET A 53 -2.42 8.84 -9.68
N ASP A 54 -1.95 9.56 -10.69
CA ASP A 54 -1.53 10.95 -10.53
C ASP A 54 -2.71 11.81 -10.06
N GLY A 55 -2.51 12.61 -9.01
CA GLY A 55 -3.54 13.46 -8.45
C GLY A 55 -4.61 12.76 -7.61
N GLN A 56 -4.43 11.47 -7.33
CA GLN A 56 -5.42 10.63 -6.65
C GLN A 56 -5.81 11.16 -5.28
N VAL A 57 -4.83 11.56 -4.46
CA VAL A 57 -5.09 12.08 -3.11
C VAL A 57 -5.88 13.38 -3.16
N GLY A 58 -5.47 14.33 -4.01
CA GLY A 58 -6.15 15.62 -4.17
C GLY A 58 -7.59 15.51 -4.68
N ALA A 59 -7.83 14.61 -5.63
CA ALA A 59 -9.17 14.33 -6.13
C ALA A 59 -10.09 13.75 -5.04
N ILE A 60 -9.60 12.74 -4.30
CA ILE A 60 -10.34 12.11 -3.20
C ILE A 60 -10.59 13.13 -2.07
N ARG A 61 -9.59 13.91 -1.66
CA ARG A 61 -9.76 14.92 -0.61
C ARG A 61 -10.82 15.94 -0.99
N SER A 62 -10.76 16.45 -2.22
CA SER A 62 -11.75 17.40 -2.73
C SER A 62 -13.17 16.82 -2.76
N ALA A 63 -13.31 15.56 -3.15
CA ALA A 63 -14.61 14.88 -3.20
C ALA A 63 -15.18 14.67 -1.78
N LEU A 64 -14.37 14.21 -0.84
CA LEU A 64 -14.77 14.01 0.56
C LEU A 64 -15.19 15.34 1.21
N ASP A 65 -14.42 16.41 1.04
CA ASP A 65 -14.73 17.73 1.59
C ASP A 65 -16.03 18.31 1.03
N ALA A 66 -16.22 18.20 -0.29
CA ALA A 66 -17.44 18.67 -0.95
C ALA A 66 -18.70 17.92 -0.49
N ALA A 67 -18.55 16.66 -0.04
CA ALA A 67 -19.64 15.85 0.49
C ALA A 67 -19.84 16.00 2.02
N GLY A 68 -19.00 16.78 2.72
CA GLY A 68 -19.07 16.99 4.15
C GLY A 68 -18.37 15.90 4.98
N HIS A 69 -17.49 15.10 4.36
CA HIS A 69 -16.66 14.09 5.03
C HIS A 69 -15.24 14.61 5.32
N ASP A 70 -15.12 15.85 5.77
CA ASP A 70 -13.87 16.56 6.04
C ASP A 70 -13.03 15.93 7.16
N THR A 71 -13.65 15.10 8.01
CA THR A 71 -12.98 14.35 9.08
C THR A 71 -12.49 12.96 8.65
N THR A 72 -12.82 12.50 7.44
CA THR A 72 -12.30 11.23 6.92
C THR A 72 -10.86 11.40 6.47
N ALA A 73 -9.94 10.72 7.15
CA ALA A 73 -8.51 10.79 6.86
C ALA A 73 -8.13 10.00 5.61
N ILE A 74 -7.03 10.38 4.96
CA ILE A 74 -6.45 9.70 3.80
C ILE A 74 -5.09 9.11 4.16
N LEU A 75 -4.96 7.78 4.08
CA LEU A 75 -3.68 7.07 4.12
C LEU A 75 -3.24 6.80 2.68
N ALA A 76 -2.36 7.63 2.14
CA ALA A 76 -1.88 7.50 0.78
C ALA A 76 -0.82 6.39 0.63
N TYR A 77 -0.98 5.52 -0.37
CA TYR A 77 0.06 4.56 -0.76
C TYR A 77 1.11 5.26 -1.64
N SER A 78 1.76 6.27 -1.09
CA SER A 78 2.62 7.22 -1.82
C SER A 78 3.86 6.59 -2.46
N ALA A 79 4.40 5.53 -1.86
CA ALA A 79 5.57 4.82 -2.37
C ALA A 79 5.25 3.32 -2.55
N LYS A 80 4.46 2.99 -3.57
CA LYS A 80 4.10 1.61 -3.90
C LYS A 80 4.86 1.13 -5.13
N TYR A 81 5.74 0.17 -4.92
CA TYR A 81 6.60 -0.40 -5.94
C TYR A 81 5.96 -1.55 -6.70
N ALA A 82 6.29 -1.68 -7.99
CA ALA A 82 6.00 -2.88 -8.77
C ALA A 82 6.88 -4.03 -8.25
N SER A 83 6.30 -4.95 -7.49
CA SER A 83 7.03 -5.96 -6.74
C SER A 83 6.55 -7.38 -7.03
N ALA A 84 7.50 -8.32 -7.10
CA ALA A 84 7.22 -9.75 -7.14
C ALA A 84 6.67 -10.29 -5.81
N LEU A 85 6.82 -9.53 -4.71
CA LEU A 85 6.36 -9.93 -3.37
C LEU A 85 4.83 -9.90 -3.18
N TYR A 86 4.07 -9.48 -4.20
CA TYR A 86 2.60 -9.50 -4.19
C TYR A 86 2.01 -10.85 -4.65
N GLY A 87 2.83 -11.83 -5.05
CA GLY A 87 2.37 -13.10 -5.60
C GLY A 87 1.32 -13.81 -4.73
N PRO A 88 1.58 -14.10 -3.44
CA PRO A 88 0.61 -14.82 -2.60
C PRO A 88 -0.73 -14.08 -2.41
N PHE A 89 -0.73 -12.75 -2.40
CA PHE A 89 -1.98 -11.96 -2.35
C PHE A 89 -2.79 -12.14 -3.64
N ARG A 90 -2.15 -12.03 -4.81
CA ARG A 90 -2.84 -12.20 -6.10
C ARG A 90 -3.48 -13.57 -6.24
N ASP A 91 -2.79 -14.60 -5.79
CA ASP A 91 -3.30 -15.96 -5.76
C ASP A 91 -4.52 -16.09 -4.82
N ALA A 92 -4.44 -15.47 -3.64
CA ALA A 92 -5.52 -15.53 -2.64
C ALA A 92 -6.81 -14.81 -3.07
N VAL A 93 -6.73 -13.75 -3.88
CA VAL A 93 -7.89 -12.98 -4.38
C VAL A 93 -8.24 -13.31 -5.83
N ASP A 94 -7.59 -14.32 -6.42
CA ASP A 94 -7.80 -14.80 -7.80
C ASP A 94 -7.66 -13.65 -8.85
N VAL A 95 -6.76 -12.70 -8.60
CA VAL A 95 -6.49 -11.58 -9.51
C VAL A 95 -5.37 -11.95 -10.48
N THR A 96 -5.74 -12.10 -11.74
CA THR A 96 -4.79 -12.27 -12.85
C THR A 96 -4.82 -11.04 -13.74
N ILE A 97 -3.63 -10.49 -14.03
CA ILE A 97 -3.53 -9.37 -14.98
C ILE A 97 -3.70 -9.94 -16.38
N ALA A 98 -4.70 -9.43 -17.13
CA ALA A 98 -5.00 -9.87 -18.48
C ALA A 98 -3.79 -9.72 -19.41
N ASP A 99 -3.70 -10.62 -20.41
CA ASP A 99 -2.68 -10.61 -21.46
C ASP A 99 -1.22 -10.68 -20.98
N GLY A 100 -0.98 -11.16 -19.75
CA GLY A 100 0.37 -11.25 -19.19
C GLY A 100 1.02 -9.90 -18.89
N GLY A 101 0.22 -8.84 -18.80
CA GLY A 101 0.64 -7.49 -18.45
C GLY A 101 1.19 -7.37 -17.03
N ASP A 102 1.67 -6.19 -16.69
CA ASP A 102 2.12 -5.85 -15.34
C ASP A 102 1.61 -4.47 -14.92
N ARG A 103 1.95 -4.04 -13.72
CA ARG A 103 1.53 -2.75 -13.16
C ARG A 103 2.63 -1.68 -13.17
N ARG A 104 3.72 -1.90 -13.94
CA ARG A 104 4.86 -0.97 -14.00
C ARG A 104 4.53 0.37 -14.64
N GLY A 105 3.42 0.44 -15.37
CA GLY A 105 2.95 1.70 -15.97
C GLY A 105 2.47 2.73 -14.96
N TYR A 106 2.17 2.31 -13.71
CA TYR A 106 1.68 3.20 -12.65
C TYR A 106 2.21 2.88 -11.25
N GLN A 107 2.87 1.74 -11.02
CA GLN A 107 3.63 1.45 -9.79
C GLN A 107 5.10 1.79 -10.00
N GLN A 108 5.77 2.25 -8.95
CA GLN A 108 7.15 2.72 -8.99
C GLN A 108 8.14 1.62 -9.39
N ASP A 109 9.19 2.00 -10.13
CA ASP A 109 10.29 1.10 -10.48
C ASP A 109 11.13 0.77 -9.23
N PRO A 110 11.32 -0.52 -8.89
CA PRO A 110 12.15 -0.93 -7.75
C PRO A 110 13.59 -0.39 -7.74
N ARG A 111 14.08 0.06 -8.89
CA ARG A 111 15.43 0.63 -9.03
C ARG A 111 15.51 2.12 -8.73
N ASN A 112 14.35 2.79 -8.52
CA ASN A 112 14.27 4.24 -8.39
C ASN A 112 13.71 4.66 -7.02
N ALA A 113 14.59 4.94 -6.07
CA ALA A 113 14.18 5.43 -4.75
C ALA A 113 13.81 6.93 -4.74
N ARG A 114 14.26 7.72 -5.75
CA ARG A 114 14.01 9.18 -5.77
C ARG A 114 12.56 9.52 -6.08
N GLU A 115 11.92 8.74 -6.91
CA GLU A 115 10.51 8.88 -7.26
C GLU A 115 9.64 8.85 -6.01
N SER A 116 9.91 7.95 -5.07
CA SER A 116 9.16 7.88 -3.81
C SER A 116 9.11 9.19 -3.03
N LEU A 117 10.20 9.98 -3.04
CA LEU A 117 10.22 11.26 -2.34
C LEU A 117 9.41 12.34 -3.06
N VAL A 118 9.36 12.26 -4.39
CA VAL A 118 8.54 13.17 -5.22
C VAL A 118 7.05 12.85 -5.01
N GLU A 119 6.67 11.59 -5.10
CA GLU A 119 5.29 11.14 -4.90
C GLU A 119 4.79 11.43 -3.47
N VAL A 120 5.61 11.14 -2.46
CA VAL A 120 5.27 11.47 -1.06
C VAL A 120 5.05 12.98 -0.89
N ALA A 121 5.91 13.82 -1.46
CA ALA A 121 5.76 15.27 -1.37
C ALA A 121 4.47 15.75 -2.07
N ALA A 122 4.15 15.19 -3.25
CA ALA A 122 2.93 15.49 -3.98
C ALA A 122 1.67 15.08 -3.20
N ASP A 123 1.65 13.87 -2.62
CA ASP A 123 0.52 13.39 -1.81
C ASP A 123 0.29 14.24 -0.55
N VAL A 124 1.38 14.66 0.11
CA VAL A 124 1.31 15.56 1.26
C VAL A 124 0.73 16.91 0.86
N GLU A 125 1.17 17.51 -0.26
CA GLU A 125 0.63 18.76 -0.79
C GLU A 125 -0.84 18.64 -1.19
N GLN A 126 -1.26 17.47 -1.66
CA GLN A 126 -2.63 17.14 -2.03
C GLN A 126 -3.55 16.84 -0.84
N GLY A 127 -3.03 16.78 0.38
CA GLY A 127 -3.81 16.64 1.61
C GLY A 127 -3.87 15.21 2.17
N ALA A 128 -2.85 14.38 1.95
CA ALA A 128 -2.71 13.13 2.68
C ALA A 128 -2.49 13.39 4.18
N ASP A 129 -3.19 12.63 5.04
CA ASP A 129 -3.01 12.67 6.49
C ASP A 129 -1.92 11.70 6.96
N MET A 130 -1.70 10.64 6.20
CA MET A 130 -0.67 9.61 6.42
C MET A 130 -0.11 9.16 5.07
N VAL A 131 1.15 8.75 5.05
CA VAL A 131 1.81 8.22 3.84
C VAL A 131 2.29 6.80 4.08
N MET A 132 2.44 6.00 3.02
CA MET A 132 2.81 4.60 3.12
C MET A 132 3.89 4.22 2.10
N VAL A 133 4.83 3.36 2.56
CA VAL A 133 5.76 2.61 1.71
C VAL A 133 5.29 1.16 1.59
N LYS A 134 5.22 0.62 0.37
CA LYS A 134 4.80 -0.76 0.07
C LYS A 134 5.61 -1.33 -1.12
N PRO A 135 6.26 -2.49 -0.97
CA PRO A 135 6.48 -3.32 0.22
C PRO A 135 7.38 -2.67 1.28
N ALA A 136 7.61 -3.36 2.41
CA ALA A 136 8.34 -2.80 3.53
C ALA A 136 9.79 -3.28 3.61
N LEU A 137 10.01 -4.60 3.74
CA LEU A 137 11.30 -5.13 4.17
C LEU A 137 12.43 -4.93 3.16
N ALA A 138 12.11 -5.07 1.86
CA ALA A 138 13.07 -4.83 0.78
C ALA A 138 13.30 -3.32 0.50
N TYR A 139 12.59 -2.44 1.19
CA TYR A 139 12.57 -0.98 0.98
C TYR A 139 12.77 -0.19 2.30
N LEU A 140 13.56 -0.76 3.25
CA LEU A 140 13.86 -0.09 4.51
C LEU A 140 14.62 1.23 4.32
N ASP A 141 15.44 1.33 3.28
CA ASP A 141 16.12 2.56 2.85
C ASP A 141 15.13 3.64 2.41
N VAL A 142 14.10 3.25 1.65
CA VAL A 142 13.02 4.16 1.24
C VAL A 142 12.19 4.61 2.45
N ILE A 143 11.83 3.69 3.36
CA ILE A 143 11.15 4.04 4.61
C ILE A 143 11.96 5.07 5.41
N SER A 144 13.27 4.87 5.55
CA SER A 144 14.16 5.82 6.25
C SER A 144 14.24 7.17 5.55
N ALA A 145 14.31 7.18 4.21
CA ALA A 145 14.36 8.41 3.43
C ALA A 145 13.04 9.19 3.52
N VAL A 146 11.90 8.52 3.41
CA VAL A 146 10.58 9.12 3.58
C VAL A 146 10.41 9.66 5.00
N ARG A 147 10.78 8.89 6.04
CA ARG A 147 10.72 9.38 7.42
C ARG A 147 11.53 10.68 7.65
N ALA A 148 12.66 10.82 6.97
CA ALA A 148 13.47 12.00 7.05
C ALA A 148 12.89 13.21 6.30
N SER A 149 11.93 13.00 5.40
CA SER A 149 11.35 14.05 4.54
C SER A 149 9.96 14.54 4.99
N VAL A 150 9.27 13.82 5.89
CA VAL A 150 7.91 14.18 6.33
C VAL A 150 7.74 14.01 7.84
N ASP A 151 6.85 14.83 8.41
CA ASP A 151 6.45 14.73 9.82
C ASP A 151 5.11 13.97 10.00
N LEU A 152 4.41 13.65 8.91
CA LEU A 152 3.18 12.87 8.95
C LEU A 152 3.44 11.44 9.46
N PRO A 153 2.41 10.77 10.01
CA PRO A 153 2.51 9.35 10.32
C PRO A 153 2.89 8.54 9.08
N LEU A 154 3.94 7.73 9.22
CA LEU A 154 4.45 6.87 8.15
C LEU A 154 4.01 5.43 8.37
N ALA A 155 3.24 4.90 7.43
CA ALA A 155 2.90 3.49 7.38
C ALA A 155 3.88 2.71 6.50
N ALA A 156 4.05 1.41 6.80
CA ALA A 156 4.76 0.47 5.94
C ALA A 156 3.97 -0.83 5.84
N TYR A 157 3.89 -1.39 4.62
CA TYR A 157 3.15 -2.63 4.40
C TYR A 157 4.10 -3.82 4.26
N HIS A 158 4.14 -4.67 5.31
CA HIS A 158 4.78 -5.99 5.28
C HIS A 158 3.87 -6.94 4.51
N VAL A 159 4.17 -7.13 3.22
CA VAL A 159 3.26 -7.75 2.26
C VAL A 159 3.27 -9.28 2.28
N SER A 160 2.34 -9.88 1.54
CA SER A 160 2.08 -11.32 1.52
C SER A 160 3.31 -12.16 1.20
N GLY A 161 4.15 -11.74 0.26
CA GLY A 161 5.39 -12.45 -0.09
C GLY A 161 6.42 -12.40 1.03
N GLU A 162 6.56 -11.27 1.71
CA GLU A 162 7.47 -11.13 2.86
C GLU A 162 7.03 -12.05 4.02
N TYR A 163 5.73 -12.10 4.30
CA TYR A 163 5.13 -13.00 5.28
C TYR A 163 5.31 -14.46 4.91
N ALA A 164 4.95 -14.83 3.67
CA ALA A 164 4.98 -16.22 3.20
C ALA A 164 6.41 -16.79 3.16
N MET A 165 7.43 -15.99 2.82
CA MET A 165 8.82 -16.43 2.81
C MET A 165 9.32 -16.88 4.19
N VAL A 166 8.92 -16.20 5.27
CA VAL A 166 9.27 -16.60 6.64
C VAL A 166 8.66 -17.95 6.97
N HIS A 167 7.36 -18.12 6.70
CA HIS A 167 6.67 -19.39 6.97
C HIS A 167 7.24 -20.54 6.15
N ALA A 168 7.50 -20.34 4.86
CA ALA A 168 8.09 -21.38 4.00
C ALA A 168 9.50 -21.81 4.46
N ALA A 169 10.30 -20.90 4.98
CA ALA A 169 11.62 -21.21 5.55
C ALA A 169 11.51 -21.91 6.92
N ALA A 170 10.58 -21.47 7.75
CA ALA A 170 10.32 -22.06 9.07
C ALA A 170 9.79 -23.50 8.97
N GLU A 171 8.85 -23.77 8.06
CA GLU A 171 8.33 -25.13 7.78
C GLU A 171 9.44 -26.14 7.41
N ARG A 172 10.53 -25.65 6.79
CA ARG A 172 11.71 -26.45 6.44
C ARG A 172 12.73 -26.57 7.58
N GLY A 173 12.48 -25.90 8.70
CA GLY A 173 13.41 -25.83 9.84
C GLY A 173 14.69 -25.05 9.57
N TRP A 174 14.69 -24.16 8.56
CA TRP A 174 15.88 -23.37 8.23
C TRP A 174 16.04 -22.13 9.13
N VAL A 175 14.94 -21.62 9.64
CA VAL A 175 14.91 -20.47 10.54
C VAL A 175 13.88 -20.69 11.66
N ASP A 176 14.08 -19.99 12.78
CA ASP A 176 13.02 -19.78 13.76
C ASP A 176 12.06 -18.72 13.22
N GLY A 177 10.86 -19.15 12.83
CA GLY A 177 9.88 -18.31 12.15
C GLY A 177 9.41 -17.15 13.02
N ASP A 178 9.18 -17.38 14.32
CA ASP A 178 8.72 -16.35 15.24
C ASP A 178 9.82 -15.30 15.47
N ALA A 179 11.05 -15.72 15.65
CA ALA A 179 12.18 -14.81 15.82
C ALA A 179 12.40 -13.95 14.57
N VAL A 180 12.38 -14.55 13.38
CA VAL A 180 12.54 -13.82 12.11
C VAL A 180 11.37 -12.88 11.85
N MET A 181 10.13 -13.28 12.12
CA MET A 181 8.95 -12.41 11.98
C MET A 181 9.07 -11.18 12.88
N LEU A 182 9.47 -11.36 14.14
CA LEU A 182 9.71 -10.25 15.06
C LEU A 182 10.84 -9.34 14.57
N GLU A 183 11.91 -9.91 14.02
CA GLU A 183 13.03 -9.16 13.46
C GLU A 183 12.60 -8.33 12.23
N HIS A 184 11.73 -8.87 11.36
CA HIS A 184 11.14 -8.12 10.25
C HIS A 184 10.37 -6.89 10.76
N LEU A 185 9.41 -7.08 11.67
CA LEU A 185 8.61 -5.98 12.22
C LEU A 185 9.48 -4.95 12.94
N THR A 186 10.47 -5.40 13.70
CA THR A 186 11.43 -4.53 14.38
C THR A 186 12.27 -3.72 13.38
N SER A 187 12.70 -4.33 12.29
CA SER A 187 13.50 -3.68 11.26
C SER A 187 12.69 -2.57 10.54
N ILE A 188 11.43 -2.86 10.23
CA ILE A 188 10.50 -1.89 9.63
C ILE A 188 10.26 -0.71 10.59
N ARG A 189 10.00 -1.01 11.88
CA ARG A 189 9.84 0.04 12.91
C ARG A 189 11.11 0.88 13.08
N ARG A 190 12.27 0.23 13.12
CA ARG A 190 13.57 0.90 13.24
C ARG A 190 13.89 1.78 12.03
N ALA A 191 13.43 1.41 10.83
CA ALA A 191 13.58 2.23 9.63
C ALA A 191 12.74 3.53 9.67
N GLY A 192 11.74 3.61 10.58
CA GLY A 192 10.98 4.85 10.81
C GLY A 192 9.47 4.73 10.63
N ALA A 193 8.92 3.55 10.35
CA ALA A 193 7.48 3.37 10.25
C ALA A 193 6.80 3.56 11.62
N ASP A 194 5.74 4.36 11.67
CA ASP A 194 4.88 4.53 12.85
C ASP A 194 3.81 3.46 12.93
N VAL A 195 3.30 3.04 11.77
CA VAL A 195 2.26 2.02 11.61
C VAL A 195 2.77 0.92 10.68
N ILE A 196 2.56 -0.34 11.07
CA ILE A 196 2.92 -1.49 10.22
C ILE A 196 1.66 -2.28 9.90
N LEU A 197 1.32 -2.37 8.62
CA LEU A 197 0.30 -3.29 8.12
C LEU A 197 0.97 -4.63 7.87
N SER A 198 0.45 -5.71 8.45
CA SER A 198 1.06 -7.05 8.32
C SER A 198 0.04 -8.16 8.51
N TYR A 199 0.23 -9.26 7.81
CA TYR A 199 -0.48 -10.51 8.06
C TYR A 199 -0.12 -11.14 9.43
N ALA A 200 1.00 -10.73 10.01
CA ALA A 200 1.43 -11.13 11.35
C ALA A 200 0.77 -10.34 12.49
N THR A 201 -0.11 -9.37 12.22
CA THR A 201 -0.66 -8.45 13.22
C THR A 201 -1.37 -9.19 14.36
N ARG A 202 -2.18 -10.19 14.05
CA ARG A 202 -2.89 -10.99 15.07
C ARG A 202 -1.92 -11.76 15.96
N TRP A 203 -0.97 -12.47 15.35
CA TRP A 203 0.09 -13.20 16.07
C TRP A 203 0.88 -12.27 17.00
N PHE A 204 1.25 -11.08 16.51
CA PHE A 204 1.96 -10.08 17.30
C PHE A 204 1.12 -9.56 18.48
N ALA A 205 -0.15 -9.24 18.26
CA ALA A 205 -1.07 -8.73 19.28
C ALA A 205 -1.37 -9.79 20.38
N GLU A 206 -1.42 -11.07 20.02
CA GLU A 206 -1.64 -12.19 20.96
C GLU A 206 -0.39 -12.52 21.81
N GLY A 207 0.72 -11.80 21.62
CA GLY A 207 1.90 -11.88 22.52
C GLY A 207 3.16 -12.49 21.92
N ALA A 208 3.22 -12.61 20.61
CA ALA A 208 4.44 -12.99 19.86
C ALA A 208 5.32 -14.06 20.57
N GLY A 209 4.73 -15.18 20.96
CA GLY A 209 5.46 -16.31 21.57
C GLY A 209 6.24 -16.00 22.86
N GLY A 210 5.91 -14.90 23.58
CA GLY A 210 6.60 -14.52 24.82
C GLY A 210 7.87 -13.69 24.62
N LEU A 211 8.13 -13.24 23.43
CA LEU A 211 9.26 -12.33 23.09
C LEU A 211 8.91 -10.87 23.44
N ARG A 212 8.69 -10.58 24.73
CA ARG A 212 8.53 -9.23 25.26
C ARG A 212 9.82 -8.75 25.90
#